data_320d1e6c038d81a1d685e91e95b475f0
#
_entry.id   320d1e6c038d81a1d685e91e95b475f0
#
_cell.length_a   1.000
_cell.length_b   1.000
_cell.length_c   1.000
_cell.angle_alpha   90.00
_cell.angle_beta   90.00
_cell.angle_gamma   90.00
#
_symmetry.space_group_name_H-M   'P 1'
#
loop_
_entity.id
_entity.type
_entity.pdbx_description
1 polymer ?
#
loop_
_entity_poly.entity_id
_entity_poly.type
_entity_poly.pdbx_seq_one_letter_code
_entity_poly.pdbx_strand_id
1 'polypeptide(L)'
;MIIQGLPAYRVGDSTVPHGVPKPRVGCVPHVTPLVKGSHNVFVNGQPAGRVGDSHSCGVVVIAGANKVNINGGTGSNHHPSFTTGGHSVSGKPIESNSPSATQTKTASGGVPSSLSNFIQQKEGFVSCAFLDGSQYTNGFCTEANSSTECISETEAKTRMDSDLATRRTFVTNYGNNNGYNWSSTQIDALTSFAYNLGTGAIAQVTANSTRTDAVIVDKILLYNKASGVVSSGLTIRRQEESDWFKSGMN
;
A
#
# COMPACT_ATOMS: atom_id res chain seq x y z
N MET A 1 5.87 -25.37 -1.18
CA MET A 1 5.63 -25.60 0.26
C MET A 1 4.70 -24.53 0.78
N ILE A 2 3.66 -24.93 1.50
CA ILE A 2 2.67 -24.02 2.11
C ILE A 2 2.87 -24.04 3.63
N ILE A 3 2.88 -22.87 4.27
CA ILE A 3 3.02 -22.69 5.71
C ILE A 3 1.84 -21.85 6.18
N GLN A 4 0.98 -22.40 7.02
CA GLN A 4 -0.24 -21.75 7.52
C GLN A 4 -1.12 -21.16 6.40
N GLY A 5 -1.29 -21.91 5.30
CA GLY A 5 -2.12 -21.51 4.15
C GLY A 5 -1.44 -20.55 3.16
N LEU A 6 -0.22 -20.09 3.43
CA LEU A 6 0.53 -19.18 2.56
C LEU A 6 1.78 -19.87 1.97
N PRO A 7 2.24 -19.46 0.78
CA PRO A 7 3.50 -19.92 0.22
C PRO A 7 4.66 -19.60 1.18
N ALA A 8 5.60 -20.56 1.33
CA ALA A 8 6.84 -20.32 2.06
C ALA A 8 7.70 -19.30 1.32
N TYR A 9 8.26 -18.34 2.06
CA TYR A 9 9.10 -17.28 1.53
C TYR A 9 10.57 -17.71 1.47
N ARG A 10 11.32 -17.35 0.41
CA ARG A 10 12.67 -17.87 0.16
C ARG A 10 13.56 -16.77 -0.40
N VAL A 11 14.88 -16.97 -0.30
CA VAL A 11 15.84 -16.14 -1.04
C VAL A 11 15.51 -16.17 -2.53
N GLY A 12 15.47 -15.00 -3.16
CA GLY A 12 15.04 -14.80 -4.53
C GLY A 12 13.55 -14.51 -4.70
N ASP A 13 12.70 -14.85 -3.75
CA ASP A 13 11.29 -14.46 -3.79
C ASP A 13 11.16 -12.95 -3.58
N SER A 14 10.24 -12.34 -4.33
CA SER A 14 10.07 -10.89 -4.32
C SER A 14 9.27 -10.40 -3.12
N THR A 15 9.54 -9.17 -2.68
CA THR A 15 8.68 -8.47 -1.71
C THR A 15 7.25 -8.38 -2.21
N VAL A 16 6.32 -8.22 -1.28
CA VAL A 16 5.08 -7.50 -1.59
C VAL A 16 5.48 -6.12 -2.15
N PRO A 17 4.83 -5.65 -3.22
CA PRO A 17 5.10 -4.32 -3.73
C PRO A 17 4.97 -3.27 -2.63
N HIS A 18 6.04 -2.51 -2.43
CA HIS A 18 6.08 -1.37 -1.52
C HIS A 18 6.52 -0.14 -2.30
N GLY A 19 6.06 1.03 -1.86
CA GLY A 19 6.40 2.28 -2.52
C GLY A 19 7.90 2.55 -2.42
N VAL A 20 8.57 2.67 -3.56
CA VAL A 20 9.89 3.28 -3.65
C VAL A 20 9.72 4.53 -4.48
N PRO A 21 10.14 5.66 -3.96
CA PRO A 21 10.02 6.90 -4.68
C PRO A 21 10.85 6.88 -5.96
N LYS A 22 10.25 7.37 -7.03
CA LYS A 22 10.98 7.67 -8.28
C LYS A 22 10.75 9.11 -8.69
N PRO A 23 11.81 9.78 -9.17
CA PRO A 23 11.73 11.16 -9.62
C PRO A 23 10.58 11.36 -10.61
N ARG A 24 9.79 12.40 -10.41
CA ARG A 24 8.70 12.85 -11.30
C ARG A 24 7.53 11.88 -11.48
N VAL A 25 7.53 10.72 -10.81
CA VAL A 25 6.52 9.66 -10.99
C VAL A 25 5.78 9.35 -9.69
N GLY A 26 6.27 9.87 -8.56
CA GLY A 26 5.76 9.52 -7.23
C GLY A 26 6.26 8.15 -6.76
N CYS A 27 5.69 7.64 -5.67
CA CYS A 27 6.03 6.32 -5.17
C CYS A 27 5.58 5.24 -6.16
N VAL A 28 6.53 4.59 -6.80
CA VAL A 28 6.25 3.43 -7.66
C VAL A 28 6.38 2.15 -6.85
N PRO A 29 5.47 1.19 -7.05
CA PRO A 29 5.63 -0.13 -6.47
C PRO A 29 6.99 -0.70 -6.83
N HIS A 30 7.76 -0.96 -5.80
CA HIS A 30 9.08 -1.55 -5.90
C HIS A 30 9.00 -2.99 -5.41
N VAL A 31 9.61 -3.89 -6.16
CA VAL A 31 9.68 -5.30 -5.84
C VAL A 31 11.14 -5.69 -5.84
N THR A 32 11.63 -6.17 -4.72
CA THR A 32 13.02 -6.62 -4.61
C THR A 32 13.10 -8.04 -4.09
N PRO A 33 14.10 -8.80 -4.54
CA PRO A 33 14.29 -10.15 -4.04
C PRO A 33 14.80 -10.14 -2.61
N LEU A 34 14.37 -11.12 -1.83
CA LEU A 34 15.00 -11.47 -0.56
C LEU A 34 16.44 -11.93 -0.83
N VAL A 35 17.42 -11.31 -0.16
CA VAL A 35 18.85 -11.62 -0.36
C VAL A 35 19.48 -12.34 0.83
N LYS A 36 18.81 -12.33 1.98
CA LYS A 36 19.21 -13.11 3.17
C LYS A 36 18.14 -14.13 3.51
N GLY A 37 18.56 -15.27 4.01
CA GLY A 37 17.69 -16.37 4.43
C GLY A 37 18.42 -17.31 5.39
N SER A 38 17.75 -18.38 5.76
CA SER A 38 18.33 -19.43 6.61
C SER A 38 19.52 -20.09 5.91
N HIS A 39 20.60 -20.36 6.65
CA HIS A 39 21.74 -21.08 6.11
C HIS A 39 21.58 -22.62 6.16
N ASN A 40 20.59 -23.13 6.91
CA ASN A 40 20.40 -24.55 7.12
C ASN A 40 18.98 -25.07 6.83
N VAL A 41 18.04 -24.19 6.51
CA VAL A 41 16.68 -24.59 6.11
C VAL A 41 16.41 -24.09 4.69
N PHE A 42 16.06 -25.01 3.83
CA PHE A 42 15.83 -24.75 2.41
C PHE A 42 14.44 -25.16 2.00
N VAL A 43 13.84 -24.39 1.10
CA VAL A 43 12.54 -24.67 0.47
C VAL A 43 12.74 -24.72 -1.03
N ASN A 44 12.56 -25.89 -1.64
CA ASN A 44 12.83 -26.12 -3.06
C ASN A 44 14.23 -25.65 -3.50
N GLY A 45 15.25 -25.97 -2.69
CA GLY A 45 16.64 -25.64 -2.98
C GLY A 45 17.07 -24.21 -2.70
N GLN A 46 16.15 -23.32 -2.28
CA GLN A 46 16.46 -21.93 -1.91
C GLN A 46 16.39 -21.76 -0.38
N PRO A 47 17.28 -20.95 0.23
CA PRO A 47 17.23 -20.66 1.65
C PRO A 47 15.87 -20.09 2.07
N ALA A 48 15.29 -20.60 3.15
CA ALA A 48 14.03 -20.12 3.69
C ALA A 48 14.18 -18.70 4.26
N GLY A 49 13.24 -17.82 3.93
CA GLY A 49 13.16 -16.46 4.48
C GLY A 49 12.62 -16.44 5.90
N ARG A 50 13.17 -15.57 6.75
CA ARG A 50 12.83 -15.44 8.17
C ARG A 50 12.53 -13.99 8.51
N VAL A 51 11.81 -13.76 9.57
CA VAL A 51 11.68 -12.43 10.17
C VAL A 51 13.09 -11.86 10.47
N GLY A 52 13.33 -10.64 10.03
CA GLY A 52 14.64 -9.96 10.13
C GLY A 52 15.59 -10.17 8.94
N ASP A 53 15.29 -11.11 8.03
CA ASP A 53 16.07 -11.25 6.79
C ASP A 53 15.80 -10.06 5.84
N SER A 54 16.84 -9.63 5.11
CA SER A 54 16.79 -8.41 4.32
C SER A 54 16.59 -8.66 2.82
N HIS A 55 15.95 -7.71 2.19
CA HIS A 55 15.83 -7.58 0.74
C HIS A 55 16.99 -6.77 0.16
N SER A 56 17.16 -6.84 -1.17
CA SER A 56 18.23 -6.09 -1.85
C SER A 56 18.11 -4.57 -1.72
N CYS A 57 16.92 -4.05 -1.43
CA CYS A 57 16.68 -2.62 -1.15
C CYS A 57 16.90 -2.22 0.32
N GLY A 58 17.26 -3.16 1.21
CA GLY A 58 17.47 -2.90 2.62
C GLY A 58 16.24 -3.06 3.52
N VAL A 59 15.03 -3.20 2.99
CA VAL A 59 13.85 -3.54 3.80
C VAL A 59 13.99 -4.94 4.37
N VAL A 60 13.37 -5.18 5.52
CA VAL A 60 13.43 -6.46 6.23
C VAL A 60 12.07 -7.13 6.31
N VAL A 61 12.07 -8.45 6.42
CA VAL A 61 10.85 -9.23 6.70
C VAL A 61 10.42 -8.96 8.14
N ILE A 62 9.25 -8.37 8.33
CA ILE A 62 8.73 -7.95 9.65
C ILE A 62 7.73 -8.94 10.27
N ALA A 63 7.16 -9.83 9.49
CA ALA A 63 6.19 -10.81 9.96
C ALA A 63 6.43 -12.19 9.34
N GLY A 64 6.04 -13.23 10.05
CA GLY A 64 6.16 -14.62 9.63
C GLY A 64 5.10 -15.53 10.27
N ALA A 65 5.16 -16.81 9.97
CA ALA A 65 4.27 -17.81 10.52
C ALA A 65 4.47 -17.99 12.03
N ASN A 66 3.44 -17.76 12.83
CA ASN A 66 3.49 -17.75 14.30
C ASN A 66 3.89 -19.09 14.93
N LYS A 67 3.70 -20.20 14.20
CA LYS A 67 3.95 -21.57 14.70
C LYS A 67 5.16 -22.22 14.04
N VAL A 68 5.92 -21.48 13.24
CA VAL A 68 7.10 -22.02 12.56
C VAL A 68 8.31 -21.18 12.91
N ASN A 69 9.27 -21.81 13.60
CA ASN A 69 10.56 -21.20 13.92
C ASN A 69 11.64 -21.83 13.04
N ILE A 70 12.37 -20.99 12.32
CA ILE A 70 13.52 -21.39 11.52
C ILE A 70 14.78 -20.86 12.23
N ASN A 71 15.51 -21.75 12.88
CA ASN A 71 16.79 -21.43 13.51
C ASN A 71 17.92 -21.60 12.52
N GLY A 72 19.00 -20.85 12.70
CA GLY A 72 20.20 -21.05 11.89
C GLY A 72 20.83 -19.77 11.38
N GLY A 73 21.06 -18.84 12.24
CA GLY A 73 21.93 -17.70 12.07
C GLY A 73 22.36 -17.18 13.42
N THR A 74 23.57 -16.67 13.51
CA THR A 74 24.07 -15.87 14.63
C THR A 74 23.37 -14.50 14.71
N GLY A 75 22.14 -14.43 14.31
CA GLY A 75 21.27 -13.27 14.48
C GLY A 75 20.36 -13.55 15.67
N SER A 76 20.62 -12.87 16.77
CA SER A 76 19.74 -12.77 17.92
C SER A 76 18.29 -12.72 17.47
N ASN A 77 17.41 -13.42 18.20
CA ASN A 77 15.97 -13.18 18.20
C ASN A 77 15.72 -11.75 18.70
N HIS A 78 16.11 -10.75 17.94
CA HIS A 78 15.61 -9.40 18.10
C HIS A 78 14.29 -9.32 17.35
N HIS A 79 13.26 -9.79 18.03
CA HIS A 79 12.02 -9.08 18.02
C HIS A 79 12.38 -7.64 18.40
N PRO A 80 12.26 -6.63 17.53
CA PRO A 80 12.20 -5.27 18.05
C PRO A 80 11.01 -5.29 18.99
N SER A 81 11.26 -5.19 20.29
CA SER A 81 10.23 -4.94 21.28
C SER A 81 9.66 -3.58 20.94
N PHE A 82 8.60 -3.57 20.17
CA PHE A 82 7.68 -2.46 20.15
C PHE A 82 6.99 -2.50 21.53
N THR A 83 7.52 -1.74 22.46
CA THR A 83 6.81 -1.36 23.67
C THR A 83 5.72 -0.38 23.25
N THR A 84 4.63 -0.88 22.68
CA THR A 84 3.35 -0.21 22.79
C THR A 84 2.94 -0.35 24.23
N GLY A 85 2.76 0.80 24.90
CA GLY A 85 2.23 0.90 26.24
C GLY A 85 0.99 0.02 26.39
N GLY A 86 0.94 -0.73 27.50
CA GLY A 86 0.07 -1.83 27.81
C GLY A 86 -1.37 -1.74 27.35
N HIS A 87 -1.81 -2.77 26.68
CA HIS A 87 -3.13 -3.37 26.88
C HIS A 87 -2.99 -4.86 26.55
N SER A 88 -3.06 -5.68 27.58
CA SER A 88 -3.23 -7.10 27.51
C SER A 88 -4.63 -7.38 26.96
N VAL A 89 -4.74 -7.96 25.78
CA VAL A 89 -6.00 -8.55 25.30
C VAL A 89 -5.82 -10.05 25.17
N SER A 90 -6.45 -10.74 26.12
CA SER A 90 -6.71 -12.17 26.12
C SER A 90 -7.48 -12.57 24.86
N GLY A 91 -6.95 -13.56 24.11
CA GLY A 91 -7.54 -14.02 22.88
C GLY A 91 -8.88 -14.75 23.06
N LYS A 92 -9.85 -14.36 22.25
CA LYS A 92 -10.99 -15.20 21.83
C LYS A 92 -11.06 -15.18 20.31
N PRO A 93 -11.48 -16.28 19.65
CA PRO A 93 -11.62 -16.31 18.21
C PRO A 93 -12.71 -15.33 17.78
N ILE A 94 -12.43 -14.49 16.81
CA ILE A 94 -13.42 -13.59 16.21
C ILE A 94 -14.09 -14.38 15.09
N GLU A 95 -15.37 -14.68 15.29
CA GLU A 95 -16.26 -15.13 14.22
C GLU A 95 -16.43 -14.03 13.19
N SER A 96 -16.41 -14.42 11.91
CA SER A 96 -16.65 -13.53 10.79
C SER A 96 -18.13 -13.13 10.77
N ASN A 97 -18.42 -11.93 11.22
CA ASN A 97 -19.67 -11.26 10.90
C ASN A 97 -19.38 -10.07 10.01
N SER A 98 -19.74 -10.20 8.75
CA SER A 98 -19.79 -9.13 7.77
C SER A 98 -20.91 -8.16 8.16
N PRO A 99 -20.64 -6.89 8.47
CA PRO A 99 -21.73 -5.94 8.62
C PRO A 99 -22.10 -5.39 7.25
N SER A 100 -23.37 -5.60 6.90
CA SER A 100 -24.07 -4.87 5.87
C SER A 100 -23.91 -3.37 6.09
N ALA A 101 -23.25 -2.68 5.15
CA ALA A 101 -23.01 -1.26 5.25
C ALA A 101 -24.30 -0.47 4.96
N THR A 102 -24.95 -0.05 6.01
CA THR A 102 -25.96 1.01 5.93
C THR A 102 -25.23 2.34 5.67
N GLN A 103 -25.44 2.91 4.49
CA GLN A 103 -24.86 4.19 4.11
C GLN A 103 -25.48 5.33 4.93
N THR A 104 -24.73 5.83 5.90
CA THR A 104 -25.05 7.11 6.53
C THR A 104 -24.30 8.20 5.81
N LYS A 105 -25.03 9.09 5.19
CA LYS A 105 -24.55 10.31 4.55
C LYS A 105 -24.09 11.26 5.65
N THR A 106 -22.80 11.26 6.00
CA THR A 106 -22.20 12.24 6.91
C THR A 106 -21.30 13.16 6.09
N ALA A 107 -21.76 14.39 5.95
CA ALA A 107 -20.95 15.50 5.48
C ALA A 107 -19.96 15.88 6.59
N SER A 108 -18.77 15.30 6.57
CA SER A 108 -17.58 15.78 7.28
C SER A 108 -16.38 15.35 6.46
N GLY A 109 -15.53 16.32 6.07
CA GLY A 109 -14.44 16.13 5.10
C GLY A 109 -13.27 15.24 5.57
N GLY A 110 -13.52 14.23 6.39
CA GLY A 110 -12.51 13.29 6.88
C GLY A 110 -12.21 12.18 5.87
N VAL A 111 -10.97 11.70 5.88
CA VAL A 111 -10.56 10.54 5.09
C VAL A 111 -11.14 9.27 5.74
N PRO A 112 -11.86 8.41 4.99
CA PRO A 112 -12.33 7.15 5.52
C PRO A 112 -11.18 6.25 5.95
N SER A 113 -11.35 5.53 7.05
CA SER A 113 -10.31 4.62 7.55
C SER A 113 -9.95 3.52 6.57
N SER A 114 -10.88 3.09 5.72
CA SER A 114 -10.63 2.12 4.64
C SER A 114 -9.62 2.65 3.62
N LEU A 115 -9.76 3.90 3.17
CA LEU A 115 -8.82 4.55 2.24
C LEU A 115 -7.44 4.74 2.88
N SER A 116 -7.40 5.29 4.10
CA SER A 116 -6.14 5.49 4.84
C SER A 116 -5.38 4.18 5.02
N ASN A 117 -6.06 3.11 5.46
CA ASN A 117 -5.44 1.80 5.66
C ASN A 117 -4.96 1.19 4.34
N PHE A 118 -5.73 1.33 3.26
CA PHE A 118 -5.32 0.84 1.94
C PHE A 118 -4.01 1.50 1.48
N ILE A 119 -3.91 2.82 1.60
CA ILE A 119 -2.69 3.55 1.22
C ILE A 119 -1.51 3.15 2.09
N GLN A 120 -1.68 3.06 3.42
CA GLN A 120 -0.62 2.60 4.33
C GLN A 120 -0.06 1.23 3.90
N GLN A 121 -0.94 0.28 3.54
CA GLN A 121 -0.54 -1.04 3.07
C GLN A 121 0.20 -1.02 1.73
N LYS A 122 -0.15 -0.08 0.83
CA LYS A 122 0.47 0.02 -0.50
C LYS A 122 1.80 0.77 -0.50
N GLU A 123 1.93 1.80 0.32
CA GLU A 123 3.12 2.65 0.32
C GLU A 123 4.20 2.17 1.31
N GLY A 124 3.82 1.59 2.44
CA GLY A 124 4.73 1.26 3.54
C GLY A 124 5.28 2.51 4.24
N PHE A 125 5.76 2.34 5.47
CA PHE A 125 6.28 3.43 6.28
C PHE A 125 7.80 3.54 6.19
N VAL A 126 8.32 4.75 5.91
CA VAL A 126 9.74 5.09 5.97
C VAL A 126 9.93 6.29 6.87
N SER A 127 10.63 6.12 8.01
CA SER A 127 10.74 7.16 9.03
C SER A 127 11.55 8.39 8.60
N CYS A 128 12.68 8.19 7.92
CA CYS A 128 13.60 9.27 7.58
C CYS A 128 13.57 9.59 6.09
N ALA A 129 13.79 10.87 5.80
CA ALA A 129 13.79 11.39 4.44
C ALA A 129 14.86 10.72 3.58
N PHE A 130 14.50 10.42 2.36
CA PHE A 130 15.40 9.93 1.31
C PHE A 130 15.12 10.68 0.01
N LEU A 131 16.12 10.75 -0.84
CA LEU A 131 16.02 11.47 -2.10
C LEU A 131 15.12 10.72 -3.08
N ASP A 132 14.02 11.33 -3.46
CA ASP A 132 13.11 10.88 -4.52
C ASP A 132 13.24 11.80 -5.72
N GLY A 133 14.16 11.44 -6.59
CA GLY A 133 14.45 12.24 -7.78
C GLY A 133 15.00 13.60 -7.47
N SER A 134 14.15 14.60 -7.43
CA SER A 134 14.51 15.98 -7.14
C SER A 134 13.99 16.47 -5.78
N GLN A 135 13.21 15.65 -5.07
CA GLN A 135 12.67 16.01 -3.76
C GLN A 135 12.94 14.94 -2.73
N TYR A 136 12.89 15.30 -1.46
CA TYR A 136 12.97 14.37 -0.36
C TYR A 136 11.59 13.93 0.08
N THR A 137 11.40 12.63 0.32
CA THR A 137 10.15 12.04 0.81
C THR A 137 10.40 11.18 2.04
N ASN A 138 9.38 11.07 2.90
CA ASN A 138 9.34 10.17 4.05
C ASN A 138 7.90 9.70 4.32
N GLY A 139 7.70 9.03 5.44
CA GLY A 139 6.38 8.57 5.87
C GLY A 139 5.79 7.55 4.91
N PHE A 140 4.60 7.81 4.45
CA PHE A 140 3.87 7.05 3.43
C PHE A 140 3.97 7.75 2.06
N CYS A 141 5.20 8.06 1.63
CA CYS A 141 5.50 8.76 0.38
C CYS A 141 4.98 10.21 0.33
N THR A 142 5.04 10.92 1.45
CA THR A 142 4.78 12.35 1.52
C THR A 142 6.07 13.15 1.40
N GLU A 143 5.99 14.40 0.94
CA GLU A 143 7.14 15.29 0.86
C GLU A 143 7.73 15.56 2.24
N ALA A 144 9.06 15.44 2.35
CA ALA A 144 9.79 15.75 3.58
C ALA A 144 10.21 17.22 3.59
N ASN A 145 10.20 17.84 4.76
CA ASN A 145 10.57 19.26 4.91
C ASN A 145 12.08 19.50 4.75
N SER A 146 12.89 18.45 4.88
CA SER A 146 14.33 18.51 4.66
C SER A 146 14.92 17.15 4.32
N SER A 147 16.16 17.14 3.84
CA SER A 147 16.92 15.92 3.53
C SER A 147 17.24 15.05 4.75
N THR A 148 17.12 15.59 5.94
CA THR A 148 17.46 14.91 7.20
C THR A 148 16.28 14.70 8.12
N GLU A 149 15.07 15.05 7.65
CA GLU A 149 13.86 14.91 8.46
C GLU A 149 13.55 13.43 8.73
N CYS A 150 13.32 13.12 10.01
CA CYS A 150 12.76 11.84 10.43
C CYS A 150 11.46 12.10 11.20
N ILE A 151 10.42 11.34 10.89
CA ILE A 151 9.08 11.48 11.49
C ILE A 151 8.61 10.16 12.09
N SER A 152 7.69 10.25 13.05
CA SER A 152 7.00 9.09 13.60
C SER A 152 5.95 8.57 12.60
N GLU A 153 5.52 7.32 12.77
CA GLU A 153 4.44 6.75 11.97
C GLU A 153 3.12 7.51 12.16
N THR A 154 2.86 8.02 13.36
CA THR A 154 1.69 8.85 13.66
C THR A 154 1.72 10.16 12.87
N GLU A 155 2.87 10.83 12.83
CA GLU A 155 3.05 12.04 12.02
C GLU A 155 2.91 11.75 10.53
N ALA A 156 3.54 10.66 10.06
CA ALA A 156 3.43 10.22 8.67
C ALA A 156 1.98 9.96 8.26
N LYS A 157 1.21 9.29 9.14
CA LYS A 157 -0.22 9.07 8.92
C LYS A 157 -1.00 10.38 8.84
N THR A 158 -0.71 11.32 9.71
CA THR A 158 -1.36 12.64 9.69
C THR A 158 -1.11 13.38 8.38
N ARG A 159 0.13 13.37 7.88
CA ARG A 159 0.49 13.99 6.59
C ARG A 159 -0.18 13.28 5.42
N MET A 160 -0.15 11.96 5.40
CA MET A 160 -0.82 11.15 4.39
C MET A 160 -2.33 11.43 4.36
N ASP A 161 -2.99 11.42 5.52
CA ASP A 161 -4.44 11.68 5.60
C ASP A 161 -4.79 13.10 5.12
N SER A 162 -3.93 14.09 5.37
CA SER A 162 -4.10 15.45 4.85
C SER A 162 -4.00 15.50 3.32
N ASP A 163 -3.02 14.82 2.72
CA ASP A 163 -2.88 14.73 1.27
C ASP A 163 -4.06 13.95 0.64
N LEU A 164 -4.47 12.85 1.27
CA LEU A 164 -5.66 12.10 0.84
C LEU A 164 -6.93 12.95 0.87
N ALA A 165 -7.14 13.76 1.92
CA ALA A 165 -8.29 14.67 2.00
C ALA A 165 -8.30 15.68 0.83
N THR A 166 -7.14 16.22 0.50
CA THR A 166 -6.97 17.15 -0.63
C THR A 166 -7.29 16.47 -1.96
N ARG A 167 -6.74 15.29 -2.20
CA ARG A 167 -6.99 14.51 -3.43
C ARG A 167 -8.44 14.04 -3.53
N ARG A 168 -9.02 13.62 -2.41
CA ARG A 168 -10.43 13.21 -2.33
C ARG A 168 -11.37 14.36 -2.70
N THR A 169 -11.08 15.56 -2.20
CA THR A 169 -11.80 16.78 -2.58
C THR A 169 -11.69 17.06 -4.08
N PHE A 170 -10.46 16.91 -4.64
CA PHE A 170 -10.27 17.06 -6.08
C PHE A 170 -11.10 16.05 -6.88
N VAL A 171 -11.07 14.76 -6.54
CA VAL A 171 -11.83 13.70 -7.23
C VAL A 171 -13.33 13.96 -7.14
N THR A 172 -13.83 14.35 -5.97
CA THR A 172 -15.23 14.69 -5.75
C THR A 172 -15.66 15.86 -6.65
N ASN A 173 -14.90 16.94 -6.65
CA ASN A 173 -15.19 18.12 -7.46
C ASN A 173 -15.08 17.80 -8.97
N TYR A 174 -14.09 16.99 -9.36
CA TYR A 174 -13.96 16.56 -10.75
C TYR A 174 -15.22 15.77 -11.19
N GLY A 175 -15.66 14.82 -10.38
CA GLY A 175 -16.87 14.05 -10.66
C GLY A 175 -18.08 14.94 -10.82
N ASN A 176 -18.34 15.79 -9.84
CA ASN A 176 -19.50 16.70 -9.85
C ASN A 176 -19.50 17.67 -11.05
N ASN A 177 -18.34 18.24 -11.38
CA ASN A 177 -18.21 19.21 -12.47
C ASN A 177 -18.32 18.57 -13.86
N ASN A 178 -18.14 17.26 -13.95
CA ASN A 178 -18.12 16.53 -15.20
C ASN A 178 -19.29 15.53 -15.35
N GLY A 179 -20.33 15.67 -14.55
CA GLY A 179 -21.58 14.90 -14.67
C GLY A 179 -21.50 13.46 -14.15
N TYR A 180 -20.44 13.09 -13.42
CA TYR A 180 -20.36 11.81 -12.72
C TYR A 180 -21.12 11.89 -11.40
N ASN A 181 -21.85 10.84 -11.08
CA ASN A 181 -22.54 10.70 -9.79
C ASN A 181 -21.88 9.61 -8.94
N TRP A 182 -20.55 9.74 -8.74
CA TRP A 182 -19.78 8.75 -8.04
C TRP A 182 -20.17 8.63 -6.56
N SER A 183 -20.34 7.38 -6.13
CA SER A 183 -20.50 7.06 -4.71
C SER A 183 -19.21 7.38 -3.93
N SER A 184 -19.32 7.43 -2.59
CA SER A 184 -18.12 7.59 -1.75
C SER A 184 -17.08 6.48 -1.99
N THR A 185 -17.51 5.27 -2.27
CA THR A 185 -16.67 4.12 -2.58
C THR A 185 -15.90 4.31 -3.88
N GLN A 186 -16.55 4.81 -4.93
CA GLN A 186 -15.89 5.15 -6.19
C GLN A 186 -14.89 6.30 -6.04
N ILE A 187 -15.27 7.33 -5.28
CA ILE A 187 -14.39 8.46 -4.96
C ILE A 187 -13.13 7.97 -4.22
N ASP A 188 -13.26 7.07 -3.25
CA ASP A 188 -12.13 6.54 -2.48
C ASP A 188 -11.19 5.72 -3.36
N ALA A 189 -11.72 4.87 -4.25
CA ALA A 189 -10.94 4.11 -5.21
C ALA A 189 -10.15 5.04 -6.17
N LEU A 190 -10.80 6.06 -6.71
CA LEU A 190 -10.15 7.04 -7.58
C LEU A 190 -9.17 7.96 -6.80
N THR A 191 -9.39 8.18 -5.51
CA THR A 191 -8.45 8.91 -4.65
C THR A 191 -7.17 8.10 -4.46
N SER A 192 -7.27 6.77 -4.23
CA SER A 192 -6.11 5.88 -4.22
C SER A 192 -5.35 5.91 -5.54
N PHE A 193 -6.08 5.84 -6.65
CA PHE A 193 -5.52 5.93 -7.99
C PHE A 193 -4.77 7.26 -8.21
N ALA A 194 -5.36 8.39 -7.78
CA ALA A 194 -4.75 9.70 -7.86
C ALA A 194 -3.58 9.89 -6.88
N TYR A 195 -3.58 9.20 -5.74
CA TYR A 195 -2.45 9.20 -4.81
C TYR A 195 -1.19 8.64 -5.46
N ASN A 196 -1.33 7.53 -6.19
CA ASN A 196 -0.22 6.87 -6.85
C ASN A 196 0.24 7.55 -8.17
N LEU A 197 -0.69 8.09 -8.95
CA LEU A 197 -0.44 8.57 -10.31
C LEU A 197 -0.54 10.09 -10.48
N GLY A 198 -0.91 10.80 -9.41
CA GLY A 198 -1.24 12.22 -9.46
C GLY A 198 -2.69 12.49 -9.90
N THR A 199 -3.20 13.67 -9.53
CA THR A 199 -4.59 14.06 -9.84
C THR A 199 -4.89 14.16 -11.33
N GLY A 200 -3.88 14.45 -12.16
CA GLY A 200 -4.02 14.48 -13.63
C GLY A 200 -4.42 13.13 -14.24
N ALA A 201 -4.15 12.02 -13.54
CA ALA A 201 -4.56 10.70 -14.00
C ALA A 201 -6.08 10.51 -14.02
N ILE A 202 -6.84 11.30 -13.25
CA ILE A 202 -8.31 11.25 -13.26
C ILE A 202 -8.85 11.69 -14.62
N ALA A 203 -8.37 12.80 -15.17
CA ALA A 203 -8.75 13.24 -16.51
C ALA A 203 -8.37 12.21 -17.59
N GLN A 204 -7.23 11.53 -17.42
CA GLN A 204 -6.77 10.52 -18.37
C GLN A 204 -7.64 9.24 -18.31
N VAL A 205 -7.90 8.71 -17.10
CA VAL A 205 -8.69 7.49 -16.93
C VAL A 205 -10.14 7.67 -17.36
N THR A 206 -10.68 8.87 -17.23
CA THR A 206 -12.01 9.25 -17.68
C THR A 206 -12.05 9.72 -19.16
N ALA A 207 -10.91 9.84 -19.82
CA ALA A 207 -10.73 10.47 -21.13
C ALA A 207 -11.43 11.85 -21.22
N ASN A 208 -11.10 12.73 -20.28
CA ASN A 208 -11.73 14.03 -20.13
C ASN A 208 -13.27 13.96 -20.06
N SER A 209 -13.77 13.04 -19.24
CA SER A 209 -15.18 12.85 -18.93
C SER A 209 -16.06 12.26 -20.05
N THR A 210 -15.43 11.60 -21.03
CA THR A 210 -16.17 10.93 -22.12
C THR A 210 -16.46 9.45 -21.84
N ARG A 211 -15.88 8.85 -20.79
CA ARG A 211 -16.06 7.44 -20.46
C ARG A 211 -17.15 7.26 -19.40
N THR A 212 -17.92 6.19 -19.56
CA THR A 212 -18.83 5.71 -18.52
C THR A 212 -18.07 5.00 -17.40
N ASP A 213 -18.69 4.85 -16.24
CA ASP A 213 -18.11 4.14 -15.08
C ASP A 213 -17.70 2.71 -15.44
N ALA A 214 -18.50 1.99 -16.23
CA ALA A 214 -18.15 0.64 -16.69
C ALA A 214 -16.84 0.61 -17.51
N VAL A 215 -16.61 1.63 -18.33
CA VAL A 215 -15.35 1.75 -19.10
C VAL A 215 -14.19 2.15 -18.18
N ILE A 216 -14.43 3.00 -17.18
CA ILE A 216 -13.41 3.42 -16.21
C ILE A 216 -12.86 2.21 -15.44
N VAL A 217 -13.71 1.27 -15.00
CA VAL A 217 -13.32 0.00 -14.37
C VAL A 217 -12.21 -0.69 -15.17
N ASP A 218 -12.43 -0.90 -16.47
CA ASP A 218 -11.47 -1.57 -17.33
C ASP A 218 -10.21 -0.73 -17.58
N LYS A 219 -10.35 0.59 -17.64
CA LYS A 219 -9.23 1.49 -17.92
C LYS A 219 -8.26 1.64 -16.75
N ILE A 220 -8.73 1.56 -15.51
CA ILE A 220 -7.87 1.52 -14.32
C ILE A 220 -6.80 0.43 -14.47
N LEU A 221 -7.17 -0.76 -14.95
CA LEU A 221 -6.27 -1.91 -15.10
C LEU A 221 -5.07 -1.65 -16.02
N LEU A 222 -5.18 -0.70 -16.96
CA LEU A 222 -4.13 -0.40 -17.93
C LEU A 222 -2.96 0.42 -17.35
N TYR A 223 -3.11 1.01 -16.15
CA TYR A 223 -2.08 1.81 -15.48
C TYR A 223 -1.13 0.97 -14.63
N ASN A 224 -0.73 -0.18 -15.15
CA ASN A 224 0.06 -1.21 -14.46
C ASN A 224 1.54 -1.24 -14.88
N LYS A 225 2.04 -0.18 -15.56
CA LYS A 225 3.41 -0.13 -16.06
C LYS A 225 4.27 0.85 -15.25
N ALA A 226 5.51 0.45 -14.99
CA ALA A 226 6.57 1.32 -14.47
C ALA A 226 7.69 1.38 -15.52
N SER A 227 8.07 2.58 -15.97
CA SER A 227 9.06 2.79 -17.03
C SER A 227 8.77 1.98 -18.32
N GLY A 228 7.49 1.85 -18.68
CA GLY A 228 7.05 1.11 -19.86
C GLY A 228 6.90 -0.41 -19.69
N VAL A 229 7.36 -0.97 -18.57
CA VAL A 229 7.31 -2.41 -18.27
C VAL A 229 6.15 -2.71 -17.32
N VAL A 230 5.41 -3.79 -17.57
CA VAL A 230 4.34 -4.23 -16.67
C VAL A 230 4.94 -4.62 -15.32
N SER A 231 4.39 -4.05 -14.25
CA SER A 231 4.74 -4.34 -12.86
C SER A 231 3.66 -5.22 -12.23
N SER A 232 4.05 -6.34 -11.65
CA SER A 232 3.12 -7.23 -10.94
C SER A 232 2.42 -6.52 -9.78
N GLY A 233 3.15 -5.66 -9.07
CA GLY A 233 2.59 -4.87 -7.97
C GLY A 233 1.57 -3.83 -8.41
N LEU A 234 1.87 -3.11 -9.51
CA LEU A 234 0.88 -2.21 -10.09
C LEU A 234 -0.33 -2.97 -10.63
N THR A 235 -0.13 -4.16 -11.20
CA THR A 235 -1.23 -5.00 -11.68
C THR A 235 -2.18 -5.36 -10.53
N ILE A 236 -1.64 -5.79 -9.38
CA ILE A 236 -2.44 -6.10 -8.19
C ILE A 236 -3.15 -4.84 -7.67
N ARG A 237 -2.43 -3.72 -7.52
CA ARG A 237 -3.00 -2.45 -7.05
C ARG A 237 -4.14 -1.97 -7.95
N ARG A 238 -3.95 -2.00 -9.27
CA ARG A 238 -4.98 -1.61 -10.24
C ARG A 238 -6.18 -2.54 -10.20
N GLN A 239 -5.98 -3.84 -9.98
CA GLN A 239 -7.08 -4.78 -9.81
C GLN A 239 -7.92 -4.43 -8.57
N GLU A 240 -7.26 -4.22 -7.43
CA GLU A 240 -7.94 -3.86 -6.19
C GLU A 240 -8.69 -2.52 -6.30
N GLU A 241 -8.09 -1.50 -6.92
CA GLU A 241 -8.73 -0.21 -7.15
C GLU A 241 -9.90 -0.29 -8.13
N SER A 242 -9.78 -1.12 -9.18
CA SER A 242 -10.86 -1.39 -10.14
C SER A 242 -12.03 -2.11 -9.48
N ASP A 243 -11.76 -3.16 -8.70
CA ASP A 243 -12.78 -3.90 -7.95
C ASP A 243 -13.46 -3.01 -6.90
N TRP A 244 -12.67 -2.16 -6.24
CA TRP A 244 -13.20 -1.18 -5.28
C TRP A 244 -14.11 -0.16 -5.96
N PHE A 245 -13.68 0.42 -7.10
CA PHE A 245 -14.52 1.33 -7.88
C PHE A 245 -15.81 0.66 -8.33
N LYS A 246 -15.73 -0.57 -8.87
CA LYS A 246 -16.86 -1.38 -9.32
C LYS A 246 -17.85 -1.67 -8.19
N SER A 247 -17.37 -1.93 -6.97
CA SER A 247 -18.25 -2.21 -5.82
C SER A 247 -19.09 -1.02 -5.39
N GLY A 248 -18.74 0.19 -5.80
CA GLY A 248 -19.52 1.42 -5.56
C GLY A 248 -20.49 1.78 -6.67
N MET A 249 -20.51 1.02 -7.76
CA MET A 249 -21.48 1.21 -8.85
C MET A 249 -22.86 0.66 -8.45
N ASN A 250 -23.91 1.40 -8.70
CA ASN A 250 -25.30 0.99 -8.45
C ASN A 250 -25.86 0.24 -9.67
#